data_3459583c4ef7d9a94b7f07c903fca222
#
_entry.id   3459583c4ef7d9a94b7f07c903fca222
#
_cell.length_a   1.000
_cell.length_b   1.000
_cell.length_c   1.000
_cell.angle_alpha   90.00
_cell.angle_beta   90.00
_cell.angle_gamma   90.00
#
_symmetry.space_group_name_H-M   'P 1'
#
loop_
_entity.id
_entity.type
_entity.pdbx_description
1 polymer ?
#
loop_
_entity_poly.entity_id
_entity_poly.type
_entity_poly.pdbx_seq_one_letter_code
_entity_poly.pdbx_strand_id
1 'polypeptide(L)'
;MITPAYVAKPLRLDPFKALLLTSTRVGDPASARAFARPYREVAIRLREWEAAGRVTRHDQPALYLHEYTAGGLTVRGLVGALVIDRRAAHLDDRAVWPHEGIHPEQVKELASRMHEMKMNPAPILLVHEGPAAVRTLLRQIATREPDVEYLDRAERQQRVWTISGAHEVSAINAALAHSSAIIADGHHRYAAYLQLQEEHPGTPWDRGLAMLVDQEDTPLFLGAIHRTIGGVTVSDVVRAARDSGAYVQSLARENALAELAPSTLVITDATQWTVITPPRAPGIELVQWLQTVLVPALGPHAPVIAFHHSADDALIRAGQRTVAVLLPAPDFRAVRDVVNRGGLLPQKATSFQPKPSLGVLMRYVHDESSGPR
;
A
#
# COMPACT_ATOMS: atom_id res chain seq x y z
N MET A 1 6.17 17.47 -2.01
CA MET A 1 5.45 16.42 -1.23
C MET A 1 5.10 16.97 0.14
N ILE A 2 3.94 16.59 0.68
CA ILE A 2 3.49 16.97 2.03
C ILE A 2 3.16 15.69 2.82
N THR A 3 3.19 15.78 4.15
CA THR A 3 2.75 14.69 5.03
C THR A 3 1.24 14.73 5.13
N PRO A 4 0.52 13.60 4.90
CA PRO A 4 -0.91 13.55 5.17
C PRO A 4 -1.20 13.77 6.66
N ALA A 5 -2.36 14.31 6.98
CA ALA A 5 -2.80 14.42 8.36
C ALA A 5 -3.01 13.01 8.98
N TYR A 6 -2.95 12.93 10.30
CA TYR A 6 -3.09 11.67 11.04
C TYR A 6 -4.51 11.55 11.59
N VAL A 7 -5.13 10.40 11.41
CA VAL A 7 -6.41 10.07 12.05
C VAL A 7 -6.18 9.73 13.52
N ALA A 8 -7.06 10.23 14.38
CA ALA A 8 -7.00 10.00 15.82
C ALA A 8 -7.55 8.62 16.20
N LYS A 9 -7.08 8.08 17.34
CA LYS A 9 -7.69 6.92 18.00
C LYS A 9 -9.13 7.24 18.45
N PRO A 10 -10.02 6.23 18.54
CA PRO A 10 -9.74 4.81 18.39
C PRO A 10 -9.56 4.41 16.93
N LEU A 11 -8.71 3.39 16.65
CA LEU A 11 -8.73 2.69 15.38
C LEU A 11 -10.05 1.90 15.30
N ARG A 12 -10.91 2.30 14.37
CA ARG A 12 -12.26 1.76 14.26
C ARG A 12 -12.63 1.50 12.81
N LEU A 13 -13.20 0.32 12.57
CA LEU A 13 -13.78 -0.09 11.29
C LEU A 13 -15.28 -0.26 11.45
N ASP A 14 -16.07 0.55 10.76
CA ASP A 14 -17.52 0.41 10.76
C ASP A 14 -17.96 -0.60 9.69
N PRO A 15 -19.06 -1.35 9.92
CA PRO A 15 -19.70 -2.15 8.91
C PRO A 15 -20.18 -1.31 7.71
N PHE A 16 -20.10 -1.89 6.51
CA PHE A 16 -20.59 -1.25 5.28
C PHE A 16 -21.23 -2.28 4.34
N LYS A 17 -22.03 -1.81 3.39
CA LYS A 17 -22.61 -2.66 2.33
C LYS A 17 -21.60 -2.80 1.20
N ALA A 18 -21.02 -3.99 1.03
CA ALA A 18 -20.03 -4.21 0.00
C ALA A 18 -20.64 -4.39 -1.39
N LEU A 19 -19.92 -3.87 -2.39
CA LEU A 19 -20.08 -4.20 -3.80
C LEU A 19 -18.94 -5.12 -4.21
N LEU A 20 -19.26 -6.24 -4.87
CA LEU A 20 -18.30 -7.23 -5.36
C LEU A 20 -18.45 -7.37 -6.87
N LEU A 21 -17.34 -7.29 -7.61
CA LEU A 21 -17.31 -7.69 -9.01
C LEU A 21 -17.31 -9.22 -9.11
N THR A 22 -17.88 -9.75 -10.19
CA THR A 22 -17.76 -11.20 -10.51
C THR A 22 -16.32 -11.60 -10.73
N SER A 23 -16.01 -12.88 -10.52
CA SER A 23 -14.65 -13.47 -10.67
C SER A 23 -13.97 -13.10 -12.00
N THR A 24 -14.74 -13.07 -13.09
CA THR A 24 -14.25 -12.71 -14.43
C THR A 24 -13.87 -11.24 -14.60
N ARG A 25 -14.28 -10.39 -13.66
CA ARG A 25 -14.00 -8.94 -13.65
C ARG A 25 -12.92 -8.54 -12.65
N VAL A 26 -12.73 -9.32 -11.59
CA VAL A 26 -11.64 -9.12 -10.64
C VAL A 26 -10.32 -9.52 -11.33
N GLY A 27 -9.29 -8.66 -11.20
CA GLY A 27 -8.01 -8.87 -11.91
C GLY A 27 -8.04 -8.51 -13.41
N ASP A 28 -9.20 -8.09 -13.96
CA ASP A 28 -9.29 -7.63 -15.34
C ASP A 28 -8.73 -6.20 -15.50
N PRO A 29 -7.71 -5.97 -16.36
CA PRO A 29 -7.18 -4.63 -16.61
C PRO A 29 -8.22 -3.63 -17.12
N ALA A 30 -9.28 -4.09 -17.82
CA ALA A 30 -10.35 -3.22 -18.29
C ALA A 30 -11.22 -2.74 -17.13
N SER A 31 -11.50 -3.60 -16.15
CA SER A 31 -12.19 -3.22 -14.91
C SER A 31 -11.36 -2.23 -14.10
N ALA A 32 -10.06 -2.49 -13.93
CA ALA A 32 -9.15 -1.56 -13.24
C ALA A 32 -9.13 -0.18 -13.92
N ARG A 33 -9.06 -0.13 -15.27
CA ARG A 33 -9.13 1.13 -16.03
C ARG A 33 -10.48 1.85 -15.87
N ALA A 34 -11.59 1.12 -15.75
CA ALA A 34 -12.90 1.72 -15.54
C ALA A 34 -12.99 2.55 -14.24
N PHE A 35 -12.27 2.13 -13.20
CA PHE A 35 -12.18 2.87 -11.93
C PHE A 35 -11.02 3.88 -11.87
N ALA A 36 -10.05 3.78 -12.78
CA ALA A 36 -8.89 4.67 -12.83
C ALA A 36 -9.13 5.96 -13.63
N ARG A 37 -10.11 5.97 -14.54
CA ARG A 37 -10.45 7.14 -15.36
C ARG A 37 -11.68 7.86 -14.81
N PRO A 38 -11.74 9.20 -14.88
CA PRO A 38 -12.95 9.95 -14.51
C PRO A 38 -14.02 9.67 -15.56
N TYR A 39 -14.92 8.75 -15.28
CA TYR A 39 -16.11 8.54 -16.09
C TYR A 39 -17.30 9.16 -15.35
N ARG A 40 -17.88 10.21 -15.93
CA ARG A 40 -19.12 10.87 -15.43
C ARG A 40 -20.31 9.92 -15.28
N GLU A 41 -20.20 8.68 -15.76
CA GLU A 41 -21.26 7.70 -15.82
C GLU A 41 -21.01 6.43 -15.00
N VAL A 42 -20.06 6.46 -14.02
CA VAL A 42 -19.75 5.26 -13.24
C VAL A 42 -20.99 4.73 -12.51
N ALA A 43 -21.82 5.62 -11.95
CA ALA A 43 -23.05 5.21 -11.27
C ALA A 43 -24.06 4.55 -12.23
N ILE A 44 -24.15 5.01 -13.48
CA ILE A 44 -25.00 4.40 -14.52
C ILE A 44 -24.43 3.03 -14.88
N ARG A 45 -23.14 2.97 -15.14
CA ARG A 45 -22.44 1.73 -15.50
C ARG A 45 -22.47 0.69 -14.39
N LEU A 46 -22.38 1.09 -13.13
CA LEU A 46 -22.54 0.17 -12.00
C LEU A 46 -23.94 -0.44 -11.97
N ARG A 47 -24.98 0.36 -12.19
CA ARG A 47 -26.37 -0.16 -12.31
C ARG A 47 -26.53 -1.12 -13.50
N GLU A 48 -25.94 -0.80 -14.65
CA GLU A 48 -25.93 -1.69 -15.82
C GLU A 48 -25.18 -3.01 -15.52
N TRP A 49 -24.05 -2.94 -14.81
CA TRP A 49 -23.30 -4.11 -14.40
C TRP A 49 -24.07 -4.94 -13.35
N GLU A 50 -24.77 -4.30 -12.43
CA GLU A 50 -25.61 -4.95 -11.44
C GLU A 50 -26.80 -5.64 -12.12
N ALA A 51 -27.50 -4.95 -13.03
CA ALA A 51 -28.57 -5.53 -13.84
C ALA A 51 -28.10 -6.69 -14.75
N ALA A 52 -26.84 -6.66 -15.19
CA ALA A 52 -26.22 -7.72 -15.97
C ALA A 52 -25.59 -8.84 -15.10
N GLY A 53 -25.79 -8.82 -13.78
CA GLY A 53 -25.21 -9.79 -12.84
C GLY A 53 -23.68 -9.76 -12.74
N ARG A 54 -23.05 -8.64 -13.10
CA ARG A 54 -21.59 -8.45 -13.06
C ARG A 54 -21.09 -7.83 -11.78
N VAL A 55 -21.99 -7.33 -10.95
CA VAL A 55 -21.78 -6.76 -9.62
C VAL A 55 -22.80 -7.35 -8.69
N THR A 56 -22.35 -7.80 -7.53
CA THR A 56 -23.22 -8.22 -6.43
C THR A 56 -23.16 -7.18 -5.33
N ARG A 57 -24.30 -6.83 -4.76
CA ARG A 57 -24.43 -5.91 -3.62
C ARG A 57 -24.85 -6.69 -2.39
N HIS A 58 -24.18 -6.46 -1.26
CA HIS A 58 -24.65 -7.00 0.01
C HIS A 58 -25.79 -6.14 0.58
N ASP A 59 -26.84 -6.79 1.04
CA ASP A 59 -28.05 -6.11 1.52
C ASP A 59 -27.86 -5.48 2.90
N GLN A 60 -27.05 -6.10 3.75
CA GLN A 60 -26.79 -5.67 5.12
C GLN A 60 -25.36 -5.18 5.31
N PRO A 61 -25.15 -4.16 6.15
CA PRO A 61 -23.80 -3.72 6.52
C PRO A 61 -23.07 -4.80 7.31
N ALA A 62 -21.80 -5.04 6.96
CA ALA A 62 -20.93 -5.98 7.66
C ALA A 62 -19.47 -5.51 7.64
N LEU A 63 -18.65 -6.05 8.52
CA LEU A 63 -17.22 -6.18 8.30
C LEU A 63 -16.96 -7.42 7.46
N TYR A 64 -15.83 -7.47 6.78
CA TYR A 64 -15.47 -8.61 5.95
C TYR A 64 -14.09 -9.11 6.29
N LEU A 65 -13.93 -10.42 6.42
CA LEU A 65 -12.63 -11.05 6.36
C LEU A 65 -12.33 -11.38 4.91
N HIS A 66 -11.27 -10.81 4.35
CA HIS A 66 -10.82 -11.09 3.00
C HIS A 66 -9.47 -11.81 3.04
N GLU A 67 -9.42 -13.00 2.47
CA GLU A 67 -8.20 -13.77 2.25
C GLU A 67 -7.95 -13.93 0.76
N TYR A 68 -6.69 -13.71 0.35
CA TYR A 68 -6.28 -13.96 -1.03
C TYR A 68 -4.89 -14.59 -1.08
N THR A 69 -4.68 -15.44 -2.08
CA THR A 69 -3.39 -16.09 -2.32
C THR A 69 -2.83 -15.62 -3.66
N ALA A 70 -1.60 -15.09 -3.65
CA ALA A 70 -0.90 -14.62 -4.81
C ALA A 70 0.59 -14.97 -4.71
N GLY A 71 1.14 -15.61 -5.76
CA GLY A 71 2.56 -16.00 -5.78
C GLY A 71 2.97 -16.93 -4.62
N GLY A 72 2.07 -17.80 -4.18
CA GLY A 72 2.30 -18.74 -3.06
C GLY A 72 2.18 -18.11 -1.67
N LEU A 73 1.89 -16.81 -1.57
CA LEU A 73 1.66 -16.11 -0.31
C LEU A 73 0.16 -15.93 -0.06
N THR A 74 -0.32 -16.34 1.10
CA THR A 74 -1.69 -16.10 1.55
C THR A 74 -1.71 -14.92 2.52
N VAL A 75 -2.55 -13.94 2.22
CA VAL A 75 -2.77 -12.75 3.04
C VAL A 75 -4.22 -12.69 3.46
N ARG A 76 -4.44 -12.43 4.74
CA ARG A 76 -5.75 -12.27 5.35
C ARG A 76 -5.84 -10.90 6.00
N GLY A 77 -6.93 -10.18 5.75
CA GLY A 77 -7.16 -8.89 6.36
C GLY A 77 -8.62 -8.61 6.64
N LEU A 78 -8.85 -7.83 7.67
CA LEU A 78 -10.17 -7.32 8.04
C LEU A 78 -10.49 -6.09 7.20
N VAL A 79 -11.61 -6.12 6.46
CA VAL A 79 -12.06 -5.02 5.60
C VAL A 79 -13.26 -4.33 6.24
N GLY A 80 -13.20 -3.01 6.32
CA GLY A 80 -14.27 -2.19 6.89
C GLY A 80 -14.18 -0.73 6.45
N ALA A 81 -15.18 0.05 6.83
CA ALA A 81 -15.21 1.48 6.63
C ALA A 81 -14.43 2.15 7.79
N LEU A 82 -13.18 2.52 7.55
CA LEU A 82 -12.30 3.19 8.54
C LEU A 82 -12.88 4.55 8.91
N VAL A 83 -13.10 4.76 10.19
CA VAL A 83 -13.56 6.06 10.73
C VAL A 83 -12.40 7.05 10.69
N ILE A 84 -12.63 8.21 10.05
CA ILE A 84 -11.60 9.22 9.76
C ILE A 84 -12.05 10.66 10.11
N ASP A 85 -13.07 10.80 10.91
CA ASP A 85 -13.72 12.08 11.26
C ASP A 85 -12.91 12.96 12.22
N ARG A 86 -11.87 12.41 12.86
CA ARG A 86 -11.04 13.13 13.81
C ARG A 86 -9.56 13.10 13.45
N ARG A 87 -8.90 14.23 13.63
CA ARG A 87 -7.44 14.39 13.45
C ARG A 87 -6.72 14.26 14.78
N ALA A 88 -5.61 13.52 14.77
CA ALA A 88 -4.73 13.39 15.93
C ALA A 88 -3.94 14.66 16.16
N ALA A 89 -3.98 15.17 17.39
CA ALA A 89 -3.20 16.34 17.82
C ALA A 89 -1.78 15.96 18.28
N HIS A 90 -1.61 14.76 18.83
CA HIS A 90 -0.35 14.28 19.41
C HIS A 90 0.06 12.92 18.80
N LEU A 91 1.34 12.57 18.96
CA LEU A 91 1.90 11.29 18.47
C LEU A 91 1.13 10.08 19.00
N ASP A 92 0.87 10.05 20.31
CA ASP A 92 0.25 8.90 20.99
C ASP A 92 -1.24 8.72 20.63
N ASP A 93 -1.87 9.78 20.09
CA ASP A 93 -3.28 9.76 19.68
C ASP A 93 -3.46 9.24 18.24
N ARG A 94 -2.40 8.97 17.52
CA ARG A 94 -2.49 8.55 16.11
C ARG A 94 -2.96 7.10 15.98
N ALA A 95 -4.02 6.88 15.23
CA ALA A 95 -4.53 5.56 14.85
C ALA A 95 -3.95 5.08 13.52
N VAL A 96 -3.78 6.01 12.56
CA VAL A 96 -3.26 5.70 11.22
C VAL A 96 -1.99 6.50 10.95
N TRP A 97 -0.95 5.78 10.54
CA TRP A 97 0.39 6.31 10.33
C TRP A 97 0.78 6.23 8.84
N PRO A 98 0.76 7.33 8.10
CA PRO A 98 1.41 7.40 6.80
C PRO A 98 2.93 7.33 6.98
N HIS A 99 3.60 6.58 6.11
CA HIS A 99 5.06 6.46 6.10
C HIS A 99 5.72 7.11 4.87
N GLU A 100 4.93 7.57 3.90
CA GLU A 100 5.39 8.29 2.71
C GLU A 100 4.65 9.63 2.55
N GLY A 101 5.32 10.60 1.93
CA GLY A 101 4.71 11.86 1.53
C GLY A 101 3.78 11.69 0.31
N ILE A 102 2.90 12.67 0.12
CA ILE A 102 1.92 12.69 -0.96
C ILE A 102 2.11 13.92 -1.87
N HIS A 103 1.59 13.81 -3.10
CA HIS A 103 1.51 14.90 -4.06
C HIS A 103 0.09 15.50 -4.06
N PRO A 104 -0.09 16.79 -3.69
CA PRO A 104 -1.41 17.41 -3.55
C PRO A 104 -2.29 17.30 -4.80
N GLU A 105 -1.73 17.45 -5.99
CA GLU A 105 -2.49 17.36 -7.24
C GLU A 105 -3.07 15.95 -7.46
N GLN A 106 -2.31 14.90 -7.12
CA GLN A 106 -2.81 13.53 -7.22
C GLN A 106 -3.91 13.26 -6.18
N VAL A 107 -3.81 13.85 -4.99
CA VAL A 107 -4.84 13.75 -3.95
C VAL A 107 -6.14 14.40 -4.44
N LYS A 108 -6.06 15.63 -4.96
CA LYS A 108 -7.21 16.36 -5.49
C LYS A 108 -7.89 15.60 -6.64
N GLU A 109 -7.10 15.03 -7.55
CA GLU A 109 -7.63 14.24 -8.66
C GLU A 109 -8.34 12.98 -8.15
N LEU A 110 -7.77 12.26 -7.18
CA LEU A 110 -8.39 11.07 -6.58
C LEU A 110 -9.66 11.42 -5.78
N ALA A 111 -9.65 12.50 -5.01
CA ALA A 111 -10.81 12.98 -4.27
C ALA A 111 -11.95 13.33 -5.23
N SER A 112 -11.69 14.10 -6.29
CA SER A 112 -12.67 14.43 -7.31
C SER A 112 -13.27 13.18 -7.98
N ARG A 113 -12.43 12.19 -8.31
CA ARG A 113 -12.90 10.91 -8.91
C ARG A 113 -13.79 10.13 -7.94
N MET A 114 -13.39 9.99 -6.67
CA MET A 114 -14.18 9.28 -5.67
C MET A 114 -15.51 9.98 -5.40
N HIS A 115 -15.49 11.32 -5.35
CA HIS A 115 -16.70 12.12 -5.18
C HIS A 115 -17.68 11.94 -6.36
N GLU A 116 -17.18 11.99 -7.60
CA GLU A 116 -17.97 11.78 -8.81
C GLU A 116 -18.55 10.36 -8.89
N MET A 117 -17.73 9.34 -8.56
CA MET A 117 -18.15 7.95 -8.52
C MET A 117 -19.05 7.63 -7.32
N LYS A 118 -19.03 8.45 -6.27
CA LYS A 118 -19.65 8.21 -4.95
C LYS A 118 -19.24 6.88 -4.34
N MET A 119 -17.96 6.50 -4.49
CA MET A 119 -17.46 5.22 -4.00
C MET A 119 -15.97 5.23 -3.64
N ASN A 120 -15.60 4.27 -2.80
CA ASN A 120 -14.23 3.85 -2.61
C ASN A 120 -14.01 2.54 -3.40
N PRO A 121 -13.32 2.57 -4.56
CA PRO A 121 -13.23 1.43 -5.47
C PRO A 121 -12.24 0.36 -5.01
N ALA A 122 -11.37 0.66 -4.06
CA ALA A 122 -10.42 -0.27 -3.48
C ALA A 122 -10.04 0.18 -2.07
N PRO A 123 -9.80 -0.73 -1.14
CA PRO A 123 -9.34 -0.39 0.20
C PRO A 123 -7.93 0.22 0.17
N ILE A 124 -7.65 1.16 1.09
CA ILE A 124 -6.26 1.38 1.50
C ILE A 124 -5.79 0.16 2.26
N LEU A 125 -4.52 -0.19 2.11
CA LEU A 125 -3.93 -1.32 2.80
C LEU A 125 -3.21 -0.84 4.06
N LEU A 126 -3.66 -1.32 5.20
CA LEU A 126 -3.11 -1.02 6.51
C LEU A 126 -2.44 -2.27 7.08
N VAL A 127 -1.31 -2.10 7.76
CA VAL A 127 -0.62 -3.16 8.49
C VAL A 127 -0.44 -2.79 9.95
N HIS A 128 -0.59 -3.78 10.82
CA HIS A 128 -0.38 -3.62 12.25
C HIS A 128 0.17 -4.91 12.89
N GLU A 129 0.68 -4.82 14.09
CA GLU A 129 0.86 -5.94 15.02
C GLU A 129 -0.34 -5.89 15.96
N GLY A 130 -1.40 -6.61 15.62
CA GLY A 130 -2.71 -6.47 16.23
C GLY A 130 -2.87 -7.21 17.54
N PRO A 131 -3.98 -6.94 18.27
CA PRO A 131 -4.32 -7.68 19.48
C PRO A 131 -4.57 -9.16 19.19
N ALA A 132 -4.02 -10.05 20.03
CA ALA A 132 -4.19 -11.50 19.89
C ALA A 132 -5.67 -11.92 19.87
N ALA A 133 -6.55 -11.19 20.59
CA ALA A 133 -7.99 -11.46 20.61
C ALA A 133 -8.63 -11.31 19.21
N VAL A 134 -8.27 -10.24 18.47
CA VAL A 134 -8.76 -10.03 17.08
C VAL A 134 -8.22 -11.14 16.18
N ARG A 135 -6.94 -11.45 16.26
CA ARG A 135 -6.29 -12.51 15.49
C ARG A 135 -6.96 -13.86 15.70
N THR A 136 -7.24 -14.22 16.96
CA THR A 136 -7.93 -15.48 17.31
C THR A 136 -9.33 -15.50 16.71
N LEU A 137 -10.10 -14.42 16.83
CA LEU A 137 -11.45 -14.34 16.27
C LEU A 137 -11.43 -14.46 14.74
N LEU A 138 -10.53 -13.75 14.05
CA LEU A 138 -10.43 -13.84 12.60
C LEU A 138 -10.00 -15.23 12.12
N ARG A 139 -9.11 -15.92 12.85
CA ARG A 139 -8.76 -17.32 12.57
C ARG A 139 -9.96 -18.27 12.74
N GLN A 140 -10.77 -18.07 13.77
CA GLN A 140 -12.01 -18.84 13.97
C GLN A 140 -13.02 -18.60 12.84
N ILE A 141 -13.18 -17.36 12.37
CA ILE A 141 -14.03 -17.05 11.23
C ILE A 141 -13.51 -17.76 9.97
N ALA A 142 -12.21 -17.75 9.74
CA ALA A 142 -11.59 -18.38 8.57
C ALA A 142 -11.72 -19.93 8.55
N THR A 143 -12.13 -20.58 9.66
CA THR A 143 -12.45 -22.02 9.66
C THR A 143 -13.84 -22.34 9.14
N ARG A 144 -14.71 -21.34 9.00
CA ARG A 144 -16.05 -21.50 8.40
C ARG A 144 -15.90 -21.60 6.88
N GLU A 145 -16.94 -22.11 6.23
CA GLU A 145 -17.04 -22.01 4.77
C GLU A 145 -17.10 -20.52 4.36
N PRO A 146 -16.32 -20.07 3.38
CA PRO A 146 -16.40 -18.68 2.92
C PRO A 146 -17.72 -18.40 2.22
N ASP A 147 -18.28 -17.21 2.42
CA ASP A 147 -19.50 -16.77 1.72
C ASP A 147 -19.24 -16.56 0.21
N VAL A 148 -17.99 -16.23 -0.14
CA VAL A 148 -17.54 -16.05 -1.53
C VAL A 148 -16.17 -16.68 -1.71
N GLU A 149 -16.02 -17.59 -2.67
CA GLU A 149 -14.75 -18.19 -3.05
C GLU A 149 -14.64 -18.35 -4.57
N TYR A 150 -13.51 -17.88 -5.15
CA TYR A 150 -13.24 -18.03 -6.57
C TYR A 150 -11.75 -17.79 -6.90
N LEU A 151 -11.34 -18.21 -8.08
CA LEU A 151 -10.11 -17.74 -8.73
C LEU A 151 -10.44 -16.50 -9.57
N ASP A 152 -9.70 -15.41 -9.36
CA ASP A 152 -9.84 -14.21 -10.17
C ASP A 152 -9.12 -14.39 -11.53
N ARG A 153 -9.26 -13.39 -12.41
CA ARG A 153 -8.65 -13.45 -13.77
C ARG A 153 -7.12 -13.46 -13.76
N ALA A 154 -6.49 -13.10 -12.65
CA ALA A 154 -5.04 -13.19 -12.44
C ALA A 154 -4.62 -14.48 -11.71
N GLU A 155 -5.52 -15.49 -11.69
CA GLU A 155 -5.34 -16.80 -11.05
C GLU A 155 -5.03 -16.71 -9.54
N ARG A 156 -5.52 -15.67 -8.88
CA ARG A 156 -5.42 -15.50 -7.44
C ARG A 156 -6.67 -16.06 -6.78
N GLN A 157 -6.49 -16.90 -5.77
CA GLN A 157 -7.62 -17.35 -4.96
C GLN A 157 -8.12 -16.21 -4.10
N GLN A 158 -9.43 -15.99 -4.12
CA GLN A 158 -10.14 -14.99 -3.33
C GLN A 158 -11.14 -15.70 -2.44
N ARG A 159 -11.15 -15.38 -1.13
CA ARG A 159 -12.12 -15.86 -0.15
C ARG A 159 -12.61 -14.69 0.68
N VAL A 160 -13.93 -14.62 0.90
CA VAL A 160 -14.54 -13.56 1.70
C VAL A 160 -15.52 -14.18 2.68
N TRP A 161 -15.45 -13.77 3.93
CA TRP A 161 -16.40 -14.09 5.00
C TRP A 161 -17.05 -12.80 5.47
N THR A 162 -18.36 -12.83 5.66
CA THR A 162 -19.18 -11.73 6.18
C THR A 162 -19.24 -11.80 7.70
N ILE A 163 -18.98 -10.68 8.37
CA ILE A 163 -19.04 -10.53 9.83
C ILE A 163 -20.13 -9.50 10.13
N SER A 164 -21.37 -9.98 10.30
CA SER A 164 -22.57 -9.14 10.54
C SER A 164 -23.06 -9.19 11.99
N GLY A 165 -22.52 -10.10 12.83
CA GLY A 165 -22.90 -10.21 14.24
C GLY A 165 -22.52 -8.97 15.03
N ALA A 166 -23.50 -8.28 15.63
CA ALA A 166 -23.26 -7.05 16.39
C ALA A 166 -22.23 -7.26 17.53
N HIS A 167 -22.25 -8.43 18.17
CA HIS A 167 -21.30 -8.79 19.22
C HIS A 167 -19.88 -8.95 18.66
N GLU A 168 -19.71 -9.64 17.52
CA GLU A 168 -18.40 -9.85 16.86
C GLU A 168 -17.82 -8.49 16.43
N VAL A 169 -18.61 -7.65 15.76
CA VAL A 169 -18.23 -6.29 15.34
C VAL A 169 -17.79 -5.42 16.52
N SER A 170 -18.58 -5.45 17.61
CA SER A 170 -18.27 -4.70 18.83
C SER A 170 -16.98 -5.20 19.49
N ALA A 171 -16.79 -6.51 19.61
CA ALA A 171 -15.59 -7.12 20.19
C ALA A 171 -14.32 -6.76 19.37
N ILE A 172 -14.40 -6.80 18.04
CA ILE A 172 -13.31 -6.40 17.15
C ILE A 172 -12.94 -4.94 17.40
N ASN A 173 -13.91 -4.03 17.34
CA ASN A 173 -13.66 -2.60 17.49
C ASN A 173 -13.17 -2.23 18.89
N ALA A 174 -13.70 -2.86 19.94
CA ALA A 174 -13.21 -2.69 21.31
C ALA A 174 -11.74 -3.12 21.45
N ALA A 175 -11.36 -4.24 20.87
CA ALA A 175 -9.98 -4.71 20.91
C ALA A 175 -9.03 -3.84 20.05
N LEU A 176 -9.49 -3.30 18.91
CA LEU A 176 -8.70 -2.41 18.04
C LEU A 176 -8.56 -0.99 18.59
N ALA A 177 -9.35 -0.57 19.56
CA ALA A 177 -9.48 0.83 19.98
C ALA A 177 -8.14 1.51 20.34
N HIS A 178 -7.23 0.78 20.95
CA HIS A 178 -5.89 1.29 21.34
C HIS A 178 -4.79 0.96 20.31
N SER A 179 -5.13 0.24 19.26
CA SER A 179 -4.19 -0.13 18.21
C SER A 179 -3.87 1.06 17.29
N SER A 180 -2.79 0.94 16.57
CA SER A 180 -2.45 1.82 15.45
C SER A 180 -1.97 0.99 14.26
N ALA A 181 -2.12 1.54 13.05
CA ALA A 181 -1.74 0.86 11.82
C ALA A 181 -0.95 1.78 10.90
N ILE A 182 0.00 1.20 10.17
CA ILE A 182 0.80 1.89 9.16
C ILE A 182 0.14 1.68 7.79
N ILE A 183 0.08 2.72 6.97
CA ILE A 183 -0.42 2.61 5.61
C ILE A 183 0.62 1.84 4.78
N ALA A 184 0.32 0.61 4.38
CA ALA A 184 1.17 -0.21 3.51
C ALA A 184 1.03 0.16 2.03
N ASP A 185 -0.20 0.56 1.61
CA ASP A 185 -0.48 1.05 0.26
C ASP A 185 -1.67 2.02 0.27
N GLY A 186 -1.62 3.01 -0.62
CA GLY A 186 -2.72 3.94 -0.83
C GLY A 186 -2.62 5.26 -0.07
N HIS A 187 -1.43 5.80 0.19
CA HIS A 187 -1.22 7.10 0.84
C HIS A 187 -2.00 8.24 0.18
N HIS A 188 -2.02 8.32 -1.16
CA HIS A 188 -2.80 9.33 -1.89
C HIS A 188 -4.32 9.09 -1.75
N ARG A 189 -4.78 7.81 -1.73
CA ARG A 189 -6.19 7.47 -1.46
C ARG A 189 -6.59 7.88 -0.05
N TYR A 190 -5.75 7.59 0.94
CA TYR A 190 -5.97 8.01 2.32
C TYR A 190 -6.08 9.53 2.43
N ALA A 191 -5.17 10.29 1.83
CA ALA A 191 -5.25 11.75 1.83
C ALA A 191 -6.49 12.27 1.10
N ALA A 192 -6.92 11.60 0.01
CA ALA A 192 -8.17 11.92 -0.68
C ALA A 192 -9.41 11.65 0.20
N TYR A 193 -9.40 10.61 1.02
CA TYR A 193 -10.46 10.36 2.00
C TYR A 193 -10.52 11.50 3.02
N LEU A 194 -9.37 11.96 3.54
CA LEU A 194 -9.33 13.07 4.49
C LEU A 194 -9.84 14.37 3.87
N GLN A 195 -9.48 14.67 2.62
CA GLN A 195 -9.98 15.83 1.89
C GLN A 195 -11.51 15.77 1.72
N LEU A 196 -12.05 14.63 1.28
CA LEU A 196 -13.50 14.46 1.12
C LEU A 196 -14.24 14.55 2.46
N GLN A 197 -13.65 14.08 3.53
CA GLN A 197 -14.21 14.22 4.86
C GLN A 197 -14.25 15.70 5.32
N GLU A 198 -13.21 16.47 5.05
CA GLU A 198 -13.16 17.91 5.36
C GLU A 198 -14.16 18.73 4.52
N GLU A 199 -14.36 18.34 3.26
CA GLU A 199 -15.34 18.97 2.35
C GLU A 199 -16.79 18.59 2.69
N HIS A 200 -17.02 17.39 3.29
CA HIS A 200 -18.34 16.81 3.54
C HIS A 200 -18.45 16.20 4.96
N PRO A 201 -18.21 16.97 6.04
CA PRO A 201 -18.26 16.43 7.39
C PRO A 201 -19.70 16.02 7.78
N GLY A 202 -19.82 15.01 8.64
CA GLY A 202 -21.11 14.49 9.09
C GLY A 202 -21.85 13.67 8.04
N THR A 203 -21.18 13.26 6.98
CA THR A 203 -21.74 12.44 5.90
C THR A 203 -21.04 11.07 5.84
N PRO A 204 -21.45 10.14 4.98
CA PRO A 204 -20.72 8.89 4.79
C PRO A 204 -19.23 9.06 4.41
N TRP A 205 -18.80 10.24 3.98
CA TRP A 205 -17.38 10.56 3.76
C TRP A 205 -16.54 10.65 5.06
N ASP A 206 -17.16 10.65 6.24
CA ASP A 206 -16.46 10.47 7.52
C ASP A 206 -15.78 9.10 7.64
N ARG A 207 -15.90 8.27 6.62
CA ARG A 207 -15.31 6.92 6.54
C ARG A 207 -14.64 6.69 5.20
N GLY A 208 -13.52 5.93 5.22
CA GLY A 208 -12.80 5.45 4.04
C GLY A 208 -12.67 3.93 4.04
N LEU A 209 -12.68 3.29 2.88
CA LEU A 209 -12.51 1.84 2.80
C LEU A 209 -11.07 1.43 3.11
N ALA A 210 -10.90 0.52 4.08
CA ALA A 210 -9.60 0.01 4.49
C ALA A 210 -9.59 -1.52 4.65
N MET A 211 -8.44 -2.12 4.37
CA MET A 211 -8.10 -3.51 4.70
C MET A 211 -6.96 -3.50 5.71
N LEU A 212 -7.18 -4.09 6.88
CA LEU A 212 -6.23 -4.17 7.99
C LEU A 212 -5.64 -5.58 8.07
N VAL A 213 -4.34 -5.71 7.84
CA VAL A 213 -3.58 -6.95 7.86
C VAL A 213 -2.71 -7.03 9.11
N ASP A 214 -2.81 -8.14 9.83
CA ASP A 214 -1.96 -8.41 11.01
C ASP A 214 -0.66 -9.09 10.57
N GLN A 215 0.46 -8.41 10.81
CA GLN A 215 1.81 -8.89 10.46
C GLN A 215 2.27 -10.10 11.28
N GLU A 216 1.58 -10.41 12.37
CA GLU A 216 1.84 -11.63 13.17
C GLU A 216 0.94 -12.82 12.77
N ASP A 217 -0.02 -12.62 11.84
CA ASP A 217 -0.89 -13.69 11.33
C ASP A 217 -0.48 -14.11 9.92
N THR A 218 -0.73 -13.24 8.96
CA THR A 218 -0.41 -13.44 7.55
C THR A 218 0.37 -12.23 7.02
N PRO A 219 1.68 -12.17 7.32
CA PRO A 219 2.48 -10.99 7.02
C PRO A 219 2.56 -10.71 5.52
N LEU A 220 2.42 -9.45 5.17
CA LEU A 220 2.80 -8.98 3.84
C LEU A 220 4.32 -9.08 3.69
N PHE A 221 4.77 -9.54 2.53
CA PHE A 221 6.17 -9.46 2.17
C PHE A 221 6.56 -8.00 1.91
N LEU A 222 7.62 -7.55 2.56
CA LEU A 222 8.16 -6.22 2.35
C LEU A 222 9.35 -6.30 1.39
N GLY A 223 9.09 -6.04 0.11
CA GLY A 223 10.08 -6.12 -0.96
C GLY A 223 10.91 -4.85 -1.10
N ALA A 224 12.12 -5.02 -1.65
CA ALA A 224 12.93 -3.90 -2.11
C ALA A 224 12.29 -3.24 -3.35
N ILE A 225 12.50 -1.94 -3.50
CA ILE A 225 12.25 -1.25 -4.76
C ILE A 225 13.60 -0.88 -5.37
N HIS A 226 14.02 -1.66 -6.37
CA HIS A 226 15.23 -1.41 -7.13
C HIS A 226 15.04 -0.20 -8.05
N ARG A 227 16.14 0.33 -8.57
CA ARG A 227 16.11 1.49 -9.46
C ARG A 227 16.97 1.28 -10.69
N THR A 228 16.64 1.97 -11.76
CA THR A 228 17.60 2.24 -12.85
C THR A 228 17.82 3.74 -12.95
N ILE A 229 19.08 4.14 -13.17
CA ILE A 229 19.49 5.52 -13.35
C ILE A 229 19.98 5.65 -14.78
N GLY A 230 19.21 6.33 -15.60
CA GLY A 230 19.53 6.57 -17.02
C GLY A 230 20.41 7.79 -17.23
N GLY A 231 21.21 7.77 -18.30
CA GLY A 231 22.08 8.87 -18.67
C GLY A 231 23.47 8.85 -18.02
N VAL A 232 23.74 7.87 -17.14
CA VAL A 232 25.01 7.74 -16.39
C VAL A 232 25.69 6.38 -16.65
N THR A 233 27.00 6.32 -16.40
CA THR A 233 27.79 5.09 -16.43
C THR A 233 28.07 4.58 -15.00
N VAL A 234 28.49 3.32 -14.85
CA VAL A 234 28.93 2.78 -13.56
C VAL A 234 30.08 3.64 -12.98
N SER A 235 31.02 4.10 -13.84
CA SER A 235 32.13 4.96 -13.44
C SER A 235 31.68 6.32 -12.88
N ASP A 236 30.60 6.90 -13.43
CA ASP A 236 30.04 8.16 -12.91
C ASP A 236 29.44 7.95 -11.52
N VAL A 237 28.69 6.86 -11.32
CA VAL A 237 28.09 6.51 -10.02
C VAL A 237 29.17 6.18 -8.99
N VAL A 238 30.21 5.44 -9.38
CA VAL A 238 31.35 5.12 -8.51
C VAL A 238 32.08 6.40 -8.05
N ARG A 239 32.33 7.33 -8.97
CA ARG A 239 32.96 8.61 -8.65
C ARG A 239 32.11 9.38 -7.65
N ALA A 240 30.82 9.58 -7.96
CA ALA A 240 29.88 10.30 -7.09
C ALA A 240 29.77 9.67 -5.70
N ALA A 241 29.77 8.33 -5.62
CA ALA A 241 29.74 7.60 -4.35
C ALA A 241 31.01 7.84 -3.50
N ARG A 242 32.20 7.77 -4.12
CA ARG A 242 33.48 8.04 -3.44
C ARG A 242 33.58 9.50 -2.96
N ASP A 243 33.17 10.43 -3.82
CA ASP A 243 33.14 11.86 -3.47
C ASP A 243 32.16 12.17 -2.33
N SER A 244 31.15 11.31 -2.16
CA SER A 244 30.18 11.34 -1.04
C SER A 244 30.63 10.53 0.19
N GLY A 245 31.89 10.06 0.22
CA GLY A 245 32.49 9.35 1.35
C GLY A 245 32.11 7.87 1.46
N ALA A 246 31.49 7.28 0.44
CA ALA A 246 31.15 5.85 0.46
C ALA A 246 32.36 4.97 0.14
N TYR A 247 32.42 3.79 0.77
CA TYR A 247 33.34 2.74 0.38
C TYR A 247 32.79 2.02 -0.86
N VAL A 248 33.67 1.75 -1.83
CA VAL A 248 33.26 1.19 -3.13
C VAL A 248 34.21 0.03 -3.49
N GLN A 249 33.62 -1.12 -3.79
CA GLN A 249 34.36 -2.34 -4.14
C GLN A 249 33.76 -2.97 -5.41
N SER A 250 34.59 -3.18 -6.43
CA SER A 250 34.22 -3.92 -7.63
C SER A 250 34.44 -5.41 -7.40
N LEU A 251 33.42 -6.23 -7.72
CA LEU A 251 33.40 -7.67 -7.48
C LEU A 251 32.84 -8.41 -8.71
N ALA A 252 33.05 -9.73 -8.76
CA ALA A 252 32.29 -10.59 -9.67
C ALA A 252 30.80 -10.56 -9.28
N ARG A 253 29.92 -10.81 -10.25
CA ARG A 253 28.44 -10.75 -10.08
C ARG A 253 27.96 -11.48 -8.83
N GLU A 254 28.37 -12.74 -8.66
CA GLU A 254 27.90 -13.59 -7.56
C GLU A 254 28.32 -13.02 -6.19
N ASN A 255 29.57 -12.57 -6.09
CA ASN A 255 30.08 -11.97 -4.86
C ASN A 255 29.42 -10.61 -4.58
N ALA A 256 29.18 -9.78 -5.60
CA ALA A 256 28.48 -8.51 -5.42
C ALA A 256 27.05 -8.71 -4.93
N LEU A 257 26.34 -9.70 -5.46
CA LEU A 257 24.98 -10.02 -5.01
C LEU A 257 24.95 -10.60 -3.59
N ALA A 258 25.97 -11.37 -3.20
CA ALA A 258 26.11 -11.91 -1.84
C ALA A 258 26.37 -10.80 -0.79
N GLU A 259 26.96 -9.68 -1.21
CA GLU A 259 27.21 -8.52 -0.34
C GLU A 259 25.98 -7.59 -0.20
N LEU A 260 24.85 -7.90 -0.86
CA LEU A 260 23.63 -7.09 -0.72
C LEU A 260 23.04 -7.27 0.68
N ALA A 261 23.20 -6.27 1.52
CA ALA A 261 22.87 -6.27 2.94
C ALA A 261 22.18 -4.95 3.34
N PRO A 262 21.61 -4.81 4.54
CA PRO A 262 20.95 -3.59 4.97
C PRO A 262 21.78 -2.30 4.87
N SER A 263 23.12 -2.42 4.88
CA SER A 263 24.04 -1.28 4.79
C SER A 263 24.71 -1.10 3.43
N THR A 264 24.39 -1.93 2.43
CA THR A 264 25.05 -1.93 1.13
C THR A 264 24.02 -1.88 0.00
N LEU A 265 24.41 -1.28 -1.11
CA LEU A 265 23.70 -1.41 -2.38
C LEU A 265 24.65 -1.92 -3.47
N VAL A 266 24.09 -2.53 -4.49
CA VAL A 266 24.84 -3.03 -5.64
C VAL A 266 24.44 -2.26 -6.87
N ILE A 267 25.44 -1.77 -7.62
CA ILE A 267 25.21 -1.14 -8.91
C ILE A 267 25.80 -1.98 -10.04
N THR A 268 25.16 -1.94 -11.21
CA THR A 268 25.65 -2.67 -12.39
C THR A 268 25.09 -2.09 -13.70
N ASP A 269 25.88 -2.23 -14.76
CA ASP A 269 25.48 -2.07 -16.16
C ASP A 269 25.29 -3.42 -16.87
N ALA A 270 25.14 -4.50 -16.10
CA ALA A 270 25.14 -5.90 -16.49
C ALA A 270 26.51 -6.50 -16.82
N THR A 271 27.56 -5.70 -16.99
CA THR A 271 28.94 -6.17 -17.24
C THR A 271 29.84 -5.94 -16.02
N GLN A 272 29.74 -4.78 -15.40
CA GLN A 272 30.47 -4.41 -14.21
C GLN A 272 29.54 -4.46 -13.00
N TRP A 273 30.07 -5.01 -11.89
CA TRP A 273 29.32 -5.13 -10.63
C TRP A 273 30.10 -4.46 -9.51
N THR A 274 29.45 -3.60 -8.78
CA THR A 274 30.11 -2.79 -7.76
C THR A 274 29.21 -2.69 -6.52
N VAL A 275 29.77 -2.98 -5.37
CA VAL A 275 29.15 -2.79 -4.06
C VAL A 275 29.49 -1.39 -3.56
N ILE A 276 28.49 -0.68 -3.05
CA ILE A 276 28.64 0.64 -2.43
C ILE A 276 28.14 0.54 -1.00
N THR A 277 29.00 0.94 -0.05
CA THR A 277 28.69 1.03 1.37
C THR A 277 28.74 2.50 1.78
N PRO A 278 27.59 3.16 1.95
CA PRO A 278 27.53 4.54 2.43
C PRO A 278 28.07 4.70 3.85
N PRO A 279 28.61 5.88 4.20
CA PRO A 279 28.95 6.14 5.59
C PRO A 279 27.66 6.26 6.44
N ARG A 280 27.52 5.41 7.46
CA ARG A 280 26.44 5.49 8.48
C ARG A 280 25.00 5.49 7.96
N ALA A 281 24.68 4.67 6.97
CA ALA A 281 23.33 4.59 6.41
C ALA A 281 22.79 3.14 6.36
N PRO A 282 22.49 2.49 7.49
CA PRO A 282 21.93 1.14 7.49
C PRO A 282 20.44 1.13 7.14
N GLY A 283 19.99 0.07 6.46
CA GLY A 283 18.57 -0.20 6.24
C GLY A 283 17.85 0.86 5.41
N ILE A 284 16.78 1.42 5.97
CA ILE A 284 15.93 2.40 5.29
C ILE A 284 16.67 3.72 4.98
N GLU A 285 17.67 4.07 5.79
CA GLU A 285 18.53 5.24 5.59
C GLU A 285 19.36 5.11 4.31
N LEU A 286 19.63 3.88 3.85
CA LEU A 286 20.29 3.60 2.58
C LEU A 286 19.52 4.18 1.38
N VAL A 287 18.18 4.03 1.39
CA VAL A 287 17.31 4.60 0.35
C VAL A 287 17.32 6.12 0.42
N GLN A 288 17.33 6.68 1.63
CA GLN A 288 17.41 8.13 1.83
C GLN A 288 18.75 8.67 1.32
N TRP A 289 19.87 8.03 1.69
CA TRP A 289 21.19 8.42 1.21
C TRP A 289 21.30 8.37 -0.32
N LEU A 290 20.77 7.31 -0.93
CA LEU A 290 20.70 7.18 -2.39
C LEU A 290 19.97 8.37 -3.03
N GLN A 291 18.83 8.78 -2.48
CA GLN A 291 18.00 9.84 -3.05
C GLN A 291 18.51 11.26 -2.76
N THR A 292 19.07 11.48 -1.56
CA THR A 292 19.40 12.84 -1.11
C THR A 292 20.88 13.18 -1.23
N VAL A 293 21.73 12.17 -1.40
CA VAL A 293 23.19 12.34 -1.52
C VAL A 293 23.70 11.84 -2.87
N LEU A 294 23.55 10.53 -3.16
CA LEU A 294 24.16 9.95 -4.35
C LEU A 294 23.56 10.47 -5.66
N VAL A 295 22.23 10.49 -5.78
CA VAL A 295 21.57 10.94 -7.01
C VAL A 295 21.88 12.41 -7.31
N PRO A 296 21.80 13.36 -6.36
CA PRO A 296 22.21 14.75 -6.61
C PRO A 296 23.68 14.92 -7.00
N ALA A 297 24.57 14.07 -6.46
CA ALA A 297 26.01 14.10 -6.78
C ALA A 297 26.35 13.64 -8.22
N LEU A 298 25.38 13.07 -8.95
CA LEU A 298 25.56 12.68 -10.35
C LEU A 298 25.53 13.86 -11.33
N GLY A 299 25.22 15.06 -10.86
CA GLY A 299 25.29 16.30 -11.64
C GLY A 299 23.96 17.05 -11.80
N PRO A 300 24.00 18.25 -12.42
CA PRO A 300 22.85 19.16 -12.48
C PRO A 300 21.73 18.70 -13.41
N HIS A 301 22.01 17.80 -14.33
CA HIS A 301 20.96 17.19 -15.16
C HIS A 301 20.40 16.01 -14.40
N ALA A 302 19.20 16.18 -13.81
CA ALA A 302 18.53 15.14 -13.08
C ALA A 302 18.45 13.85 -13.92
N PRO A 303 19.08 12.75 -13.48
CA PRO A 303 19.04 11.50 -14.23
C PRO A 303 17.61 10.97 -14.25
N VAL A 304 17.25 10.26 -15.32
CA VAL A 304 15.97 9.58 -15.41
C VAL A 304 16.00 8.37 -14.47
N ILE A 305 15.16 8.40 -13.42
CA ILE A 305 15.05 7.30 -12.46
C ILE A 305 13.78 6.53 -12.73
N ALA A 306 13.91 5.22 -12.94
CA ALA A 306 12.78 4.28 -12.95
C ALA A 306 12.84 3.34 -11.74
N PHE A 307 11.68 2.89 -11.29
CA PHE A 307 11.51 2.04 -10.11
C PHE A 307 11.04 0.64 -10.52
N HIS A 308 11.61 -0.38 -9.92
CA HIS A 308 11.37 -1.79 -10.25
C HIS A 308 11.10 -2.60 -8.98
N HIS A 309 10.04 -3.40 -8.99
CA HIS A 309 9.69 -4.29 -7.86
C HIS A 309 10.41 -5.64 -7.89
N SER A 310 11.17 -5.90 -8.97
CA SER A 310 11.98 -7.09 -9.17
C SER A 310 13.40 -6.67 -9.55
N ALA A 311 14.40 -7.38 -9.02
CA ALA A 311 15.80 -7.21 -9.42
C ALA A 311 15.98 -7.52 -10.92
N ASP A 312 15.31 -8.54 -11.43
CA ASP A 312 15.37 -8.93 -12.85
C ASP A 312 14.89 -7.82 -13.77
N ASP A 313 13.79 -7.13 -13.43
CA ASP A 313 13.28 -5.98 -14.19
C ASP A 313 14.29 -4.83 -14.25
N ALA A 314 15.04 -4.60 -13.17
CA ALA A 314 16.09 -3.59 -13.14
C ALA A 314 17.30 -4.05 -13.99
N LEU A 315 17.70 -5.31 -13.89
CA LEU A 315 18.85 -5.88 -14.60
C LEU A 315 18.63 -5.95 -16.11
N ILE A 316 17.43 -6.31 -16.58
CA ILE A 316 17.09 -6.31 -18.02
C ILE A 316 17.26 -4.93 -18.65
N ARG A 317 17.11 -3.86 -17.86
CA ARG A 317 17.22 -2.47 -18.32
C ARG A 317 18.62 -1.87 -18.14
N ALA A 318 19.51 -2.60 -17.45
CA ALA A 318 20.90 -2.19 -17.25
C ALA A 318 21.67 -2.19 -18.57
N GLY A 319 22.59 -1.26 -18.75
CA GLY A 319 23.43 -1.13 -19.96
C GLY A 319 24.41 0.03 -19.85
N GLN A 320 25.17 0.30 -20.92
CA GLN A 320 26.27 1.26 -20.90
C GLN A 320 25.93 2.65 -20.34
N ARG A 321 24.71 3.13 -20.52
CA ARG A 321 24.23 4.43 -20.02
C ARG A 321 22.99 4.30 -19.14
N THR A 322 22.79 3.15 -18.56
CA THR A 322 21.71 2.88 -17.62
C THR A 322 22.23 1.95 -16.52
N VAL A 323 22.39 2.49 -15.33
CA VAL A 323 22.90 1.76 -14.18
C VAL A 323 21.73 1.22 -13.37
N ALA A 324 21.65 -0.09 -13.19
CA ALA A 324 20.76 -0.70 -12.21
C ALA A 324 21.33 -0.53 -10.81
N VAL A 325 20.48 -0.16 -9.86
CA VAL A 325 20.79 -0.04 -8.43
C VAL A 325 19.91 -1.05 -7.70
N LEU A 326 20.53 -2.10 -7.19
CA LEU A 326 19.88 -3.12 -6.38
C LEU A 326 19.94 -2.73 -4.91
N LEU A 327 18.82 -2.80 -4.25
CA LEU A 327 18.64 -2.43 -2.85
C LEU A 327 18.23 -3.66 -2.03
N PRO A 328 18.63 -3.77 -0.76
CA PRO A 328 18.11 -4.80 0.13
C PRO A 328 16.63 -4.57 0.43
N ALA A 329 15.92 -5.66 0.75
CA ALA A 329 14.57 -5.57 1.28
C ALA A 329 14.60 -4.88 2.65
N PRO A 330 13.74 -3.88 2.91
CA PRO A 330 13.66 -3.25 4.22
C PRO A 330 13.03 -4.20 5.25
N ASP A 331 13.44 -4.07 6.51
CA ASP A 331 12.79 -4.74 7.64
C ASP A 331 11.55 -3.94 8.08
N PHE A 332 10.45 -4.63 8.36
CA PHE A 332 9.22 -4.02 8.86
C PHE A 332 9.44 -3.27 10.19
N ARG A 333 10.28 -3.79 11.07
CA ARG A 333 10.63 -3.12 12.33
C ARG A 333 11.32 -1.78 12.08
N ALA A 334 12.25 -1.73 11.13
CA ALA A 334 12.92 -0.47 10.76
C ALA A 334 11.93 0.56 10.20
N VAL A 335 10.98 0.14 9.38
CA VAL A 335 9.88 1.00 8.89
C VAL A 335 9.07 1.55 10.06
N ARG A 336 8.63 0.68 10.97
CA ARG A 336 7.85 1.03 12.15
C ARG A 336 8.61 2.01 13.06
N ASP A 337 9.89 1.79 13.28
CA ASP A 337 10.72 2.64 14.15
C ASP A 337 10.88 4.07 13.59
N VAL A 338 10.98 4.23 12.27
CA VAL A 338 10.96 5.56 11.64
C VAL A 338 9.60 6.23 11.83
N VAL A 339 8.53 5.50 11.58
CA VAL A 339 7.15 6.00 11.68
C VAL A 339 6.82 6.38 13.14
N ASN A 340 7.16 5.55 14.12
CA ASN A 340 6.89 5.80 15.54
C ASN A 340 7.59 7.06 16.07
N ARG A 341 8.71 7.46 15.44
CA ARG A 341 9.39 8.72 15.72
C ARG A 341 8.79 9.92 14.97
N GLY A 342 7.68 9.71 14.24
CA GLY A 342 7.04 10.74 13.41
C GLY A 342 7.79 11.04 12.10
N GLY A 343 8.76 10.21 11.72
CA GLY A 343 9.49 10.32 10.47
C GLY A 343 8.69 9.80 9.27
N LEU A 344 9.09 10.25 8.08
CA LEU A 344 8.63 9.71 6.80
C LEU A 344 9.79 8.99 6.10
N LEU A 345 9.46 7.95 5.39
CA LEU A 345 10.39 7.29 4.48
C LEU A 345 10.50 8.06 3.17
N PRO A 346 11.63 7.94 2.48
CA PRO A 346 11.74 8.39 1.11
C PRO A 346 10.69 7.73 0.23
N GLN A 347 10.22 8.46 -0.79
CA GLN A 347 9.28 7.92 -1.76
C GLN A 347 9.82 6.63 -2.40
N LYS A 348 8.93 5.63 -2.53
CA LYS A 348 9.32 4.32 -3.08
C LYS A 348 10.45 3.64 -2.30
N ALA A 349 10.45 3.78 -0.99
CA ALA A 349 11.36 3.06 -0.10
C ALA A 349 10.89 1.64 0.21
N THR A 350 9.58 1.39 0.15
CA THR A 350 8.94 0.13 0.57
C THR A 350 7.97 -0.39 -0.49
N SER A 351 7.84 -1.71 -0.58
CA SER A 351 6.84 -2.38 -1.39
C SER A 351 6.20 -3.53 -0.61
N PHE A 352 5.07 -3.26 0.02
CA PHE A 352 4.26 -4.31 0.65
C PHE A 352 3.53 -5.13 -0.41
N GLN A 353 3.72 -6.44 -0.39
CA GLN A 353 3.20 -7.39 -1.38
C GLN A 353 2.69 -8.67 -0.68
N PRO A 354 1.75 -9.40 -1.30
CA PRO A 354 0.96 -9.00 -2.47
C PRO A 354 -0.13 -7.99 -2.10
N LYS A 355 -0.52 -7.15 -3.06
CA LYS A 355 -1.64 -6.21 -2.88
C LYS A 355 -2.97 -6.91 -3.19
N PRO A 356 -4.09 -6.53 -2.51
CA PRO A 356 -5.41 -7.07 -2.81
C PRO A 356 -5.86 -6.70 -4.23
N SER A 357 -6.61 -7.59 -4.88
CA SER A 357 -7.21 -7.34 -6.18
C SER A 357 -8.31 -6.28 -6.06
N LEU A 358 -8.37 -5.37 -7.04
CA LEU A 358 -9.43 -4.37 -7.14
C LEU A 358 -10.76 -5.06 -7.50
N GLY A 359 -11.87 -4.63 -6.88
CA GLY A 359 -13.21 -5.11 -7.17
C GLY A 359 -13.67 -6.29 -6.34
N VAL A 360 -12.82 -6.86 -5.47
CA VAL A 360 -13.26 -7.89 -4.51
C VAL A 360 -14.20 -7.30 -3.48
N LEU A 361 -13.81 -6.17 -2.88
CA LEU A 361 -14.65 -5.42 -1.94
C LEU A 361 -14.53 -3.93 -2.26
N MET A 362 -15.65 -3.32 -2.62
CA MET A 362 -15.79 -1.90 -2.90
C MET A 362 -16.88 -1.31 -2.00
N ARG A 363 -16.77 -0.03 -1.64
CA ARG A 363 -17.76 0.67 -0.82
C ARG A 363 -18.45 1.74 -1.64
N TYR A 364 -19.77 1.69 -1.72
CA TYR A 364 -20.61 2.70 -2.38
C TYR A 364 -21.19 3.66 -1.34
N VAL A 365 -20.72 4.89 -1.36
CA VAL A 365 -21.01 5.90 -0.32
C VAL A 365 -22.50 6.29 -0.28
N HIS A 366 -23.19 6.22 -1.41
CA HIS A 366 -24.60 6.55 -1.51
C HIS A 366 -25.53 5.63 -0.69
N ASP A 367 -25.13 4.35 -0.54
CA ASP A 367 -25.97 3.36 0.16
C ASP A 367 -26.05 3.61 1.68
N GLU A 368 -25.12 4.39 2.22
CA GLU A 368 -25.05 4.72 3.64
C GLU A 368 -25.83 6.00 4.00
N SER A 369 -26.20 6.81 2.99
CA SER A 369 -26.99 8.03 3.19
C SER A 369 -28.48 7.77 3.43
N SER A 370 -28.95 6.52 3.28
CA SER A 370 -30.35 6.11 3.38
C SER A 370 -30.73 5.46 4.71
N GLY A 371 -29.82 5.44 5.72
CA GLY A 371 -30.11 4.92 7.06
C GLY A 371 -30.96 5.87 7.89
N PRO A 372 -31.77 5.38 8.85
CA PRO A 372 -32.56 6.23 9.73
C PRO A 372 -31.65 7.16 10.51
N ARG A 373 -32.03 8.44 10.53
CA ARG A 373 -31.42 9.49 11.37
C ARG A 373 -31.71 9.24 12.84
#